data_43f07328bf4ec961511f220ddfc6a5f0
#
_entry.id   43f07328bf4ec961511f220ddfc6a5f0
#
_cell.length_a   1.000
_cell.length_b   1.000
_cell.length_c   1.000
_cell.angle_alpha   90.00
_cell.angle_beta   90.00
_cell.angle_gamma   90.00
#
_symmetry.space_group_name_H-M   'P 1'
#
loop_
_entity.id
_entity.type
_entity.pdbx_description
1 polymer ?
#
loop_
_entity_poly.entity_id
_entity_poly.type
_entity_poly.pdbx_seq_one_letter_code
_entity_poly.pdbx_strand_id
1 'polypeptide(L)'
;MFNRESPLRINHFITLALGLLFALSATAQLDVVHWVPPLHSRDNGQINDHYLYLSTPETVPVTVNLYDGSGATFGDSPYTIQNGEPIAIEIGNGQTNGSKLMVAQGELNETRTNRGLKVEASAPIFCNARYRSSWQAEALTSKGSKAQGQTFRLGGMPITYQGGIRSFVFGIMATEDNVQVQISEYDDGVVFAGAPAVNDDFLAFTLNEGECRVYSAYADSEANLAGVLGALVQSSGNVVINVGNW
;
A
#
# COMPACT_ATOMS: atom_id res chain seq x y z
N MET A 1 -50.35 45.04 -8.06
CA MET A 1 -49.01 45.20 -7.53
C MET A 1 -48.52 43.80 -7.15
N PHE A 2 -47.81 43.10 -8.07
CA PHE A 2 -47.33 41.75 -7.83
C PHE A 2 -45.85 41.83 -7.45
N ASN A 3 -45.52 41.44 -6.22
CA ASN A 3 -44.17 41.31 -5.73
C ASN A 3 -43.50 40.09 -6.39
N ARG A 4 -42.52 40.32 -7.28
CA ARG A 4 -41.62 39.30 -7.78
C ARG A 4 -40.52 39.06 -6.73
N GLU A 5 -40.66 38.00 -5.96
CA GLU A 5 -39.53 37.51 -5.15
C GLU A 5 -38.45 36.92 -6.08
N SER A 6 -37.24 37.36 -5.89
CA SER A 6 -36.10 37.05 -6.79
C SER A 6 -35.63 35.59 -6.61
N PRO A 7 -35.36 34.85 -7.68
CA PRO A 7 -34.85 33.47 -7.64
C PRO A 7 -33.40 33.33 -7.16
N LEU A 8 -32.76 34.47 -6.78
CA LEU A 8 -31.32 34.47 -6.44
C LEU A 8 -30.95 33.79 -5.10
N ARG A 9 -31.90 33.69 -4.16
CA ARG A 9 -31.60 33.17 -2.80
C ARG A 9 -31.48 31.63 -2.74
N ILE A 10 -32.21 30.92 -3.58
CA ILE A 10 -32.19 29.44 -3.59
C ILE A 10 -30.88 28.88 -4.15
N ASN A 11 -30.35 29.54 -5.18
CA ASN A 11 -29.07 29.09 -5.78
C ASN A 11 -27.88 29.21 -4.85
N HIS A 12 -27.84 30.22 -3.98
CA HIS A 12 -26.71 30.38 -3.02
C HIS A 12 -26.73 29.32 -1.90
N PHE A 13 -27.91 28.90 -1.45
CA PHE A 13 -28.01 27.83 -0.46
C PHE A 13 -27.62 26.46 -1.04
N ILE A 14 -27.99 26.18 -2.29
CA ILE A 14 -27.64 24.93 -2.97
C ILE A 14 -26.13 24.89 -3.23
N THR A 15 -25.52 25.98 -3.65
CA THR A 15 -24.08 26.06 -3.89
C THR A 15 -23.28 25.95 -2.58
N LEU A 16 -23.75 26.54 -1.49
CA LEU A 16 -23.13 26.42 -0.18
C LEU A 16 -23.25 25.00 0.39
N ALA A 17 -24.40 24.36 0.24
CA ALA A 17 -24.64 22.98 0.67
C ALA A 17 -23.81 21.98 -0.16
N LEU A 18 -23.69 22.17 -1.48
CA LEU A 18 -22.81 21.38 -2.33
C LEU A 18 -21.32 21.58 -1.95
N GLY A 19 -20.90 22.80 -1.65
CA GLY A 19 -19.55 23.12 -1.21
C GLY A 19 -19.18 22.45 0.12
N LEU A 20 -20.11 22.39 1.08
CA LEU A 20 -19.90 21.69 2.36
C LEU A 20 -19.83 20.16 2.20
N LEU A 21 -20.56 19.57 1.26
CA LEU A 21 -20.51 18.12 0.96
C LEU A 21 -19.15 17.70 0.37
N PHE A 22 -18.49 18.57 -0.38
CA PHE A 22 -17.14 18.30 -0.90
C PHE A 22 -16.02 18.51 0.13
N ALA A 23 -16.24 19.32 1.16
CA ALA A 23 -15.25 19.56 2.21
C ALA A 23 -15.06 18.37 3.18
N LEU A 24 -16.01 17.42 3.21
CA LEU A 24 -15.94 16.25 4.09
C LEU A 24 -15.05 15.11 3.56
N SER A 25 -14.54 15.21 2.32
CA SER A 25 -13.74 14.15 1.70
C SER A 25 -12.22 14.28 1.89
N ALA A 26 -11.72 15.32 2.58
CA ALA A 26 -10.29 15.60 2.72
C ALA A 26 -9.57 14.73 3.78
N THR A 27 -10.28 13.86 4.52
CA THR A 27 -9.70 13.05 5.61
C THR A 27 -9.29 11.64 5.19
N ALA A 28 -9.26 11.33 3.89
CA ALA A 28 -9.04 9.97 3.38
C ALA A 28 -7.65 9.36 3.67
N GLN A 29 -6.73 10.14 4.24
CA GLN A 29 -5.37 9.70 4.59
C GLN A 29 -5.11 9.68 6.10
N LEU A 30 -6.01 10.28 6.89
CA LEU A 30 -5.93 10.32 8.35
C LEU A 30 -6.71 9.14 8.91
N ASP A 31 -6.05 8.29 9.69
CA ASP A 31 -6.68 7.18 10.38
C ASP A 31 -5.89 6.81 11.65
N VAL A 32 -6.51 6.01 12.50
CA VAL A 32 -5.87 5.45 13.70
C VAL A 32 -5.21 4.11 13.44
N VAL A 33 -5.53 3.44 12.32
CA VAL A 33 -4.92 2.16 11.92
C VAL A 33 -4.48 2.24 10.47
N HIS A 34 -3.21 1.90 10.22
CA HIS A 34 -2.65 1.79 8.88
C HIS A 34 -2.00 0.43 8.67
N TRP A 35 -2.19 -0.12 7.48
CA TRP A 35 -1.55 -1.33 7.01
C TRP A 35 -0.62 -0.97 5.85
N VAL A 36 0.60 -1.49 5.88
CA VAL A 36 1.62 -1.22 4.88
C VAL A 36 2.15 -2.56 4.34
N PRO A 37 1.53 -3.12 3.30
CA PRO A 37 2.01 -4.33 2.63
C PRO A 37 3.44 -4.16 2.13
N PRO A 38 4.27 -5.22 2.21
CA PRO A 38 5.64 -5.17 1.68
C PRO A 38 5.64 -5.22 0.15
N LEU A 39 6.76 -4.83 -0.44
CA LEU A 39 7.05 -4.92 -1.87
C LEU A 39 8.32 -5.74 -2.12
N HIS A 40 8.77 -5.82 -3.36
CA HIS A 40 10.00 -6.44 -3.78
C HIS A 40 10.71 -5.56 -4.80
N SER A 41 12.03 -5.54 -4.75
CA SER A 41 12.85 -4.98 -5.81
C SER A 41 13.70 -6.09 -6.44
N ARG A 42 13.70 -6.17 -7.76
CA ARG A 42 14.56 -7.10 -8.51
C ARG A 42 16.05 -6.82 -8.27
N ASP A 43 16.40 -5.57 -8.07
CA ASP A 43 17.76 -5.16 -7.72
C ASP A 43 17.96 -5.26 -6.21
N ASN A 44 18.25 -6.45 -5.74
CA ASN A 44 18.41 -6.85 -4.34
C ASN A 44 19.34 -5.98 -3.49
N GLY A 45 20.03 -4.99 -4.06
CA GLY A 45 21.07 -4.27 -3.34
C GLY A 45 20.90 -2.76 -3.31
N GLN A 46 19.90 -2.21 -3.98
CA GLN A 46 19.92 -0.77 -4.29
C GLN A 46 18.91 0.05 -3.50
N ILE A 47 17.98 -0.58 -2.77
CA ILE A 47 17.11 0.17 -1.87
C ILE A 47 17.82 0.33 -0.54
N ASN A 48 18.44 1.50 -0.38
CA ASN A 48 19.34 1.79 0.73
C ASN A 48 18.63 2.26 1.97
N ASP A 49 17.52 2.97 1.82
CA ASP A 49 16.81 3.59 2.92
C ASP A 49 15.30 3.26 2.83
N HIS A 50 14.78 2.66 3.88
CA HIS A 50 13.36 2.38 4.04
C HIS A 50 12.89 3.09 5.30
N TYR A 51 12.05 4.10 5.14
CA TYR A 51 11.54 4.89 6.25
C TYR A 51 10.02 4.89 6.30
N LEU A 52 9.49 4.93 7.52
CA LEU A 52 8.10 5.25 7.78
C LEU A 52 8.03 6.67 8.37
N TYR A 53 7.33 7.56 7.69
CA TYR A 53 7.09 8.92 8.16
C TYR A 53 5.69 9.00 8.77
N LEU A 54 5.63 9.44 10.02
CA LEU A 54 4.40 9.59 10.77
C LEU A 54 4.22 11.03 11.18
N SER A 55 3.01 11.55 11.00
CA SER A 55 2.64 12.90 11.44
C SER A 55 1.15 12.96 11.81
N THR A 56 0.77 13.96 12.60
CA THR A 56 -0.61 14.16 13.03
C THR A 56 -0.95 15.64 13.06
N PRO A 57 -2.19 16.05 12.79
CA PRO A 57 -2.67 17.40 13.06
C PRO A 57 -2.98 17.67 14.53
N GLU A 58 -2.96 16.62 15.39
CA GLU A 58 -3.33 16.73 16.80
C GLU A 58 -2.31 17.57 17.58
N THR A 59 -2.81 18.51 18.37
CA THR A 59 -1.97 19.40 19.21
C THR A 59 -1.60 18.76 20.56
N VAL A 60 -2.19 17.62 20.88
CA VAL A 60 -1.85 16.79 22.05
C VAL A 60 -1.01 15.60 21.60
N PRO A 61 -0.14 15.05 22.49
CA PRO A 61 0.66 13.88 22.14
C PRO A 61 -0.19 12.68 21.73
N VAL A 62 0.16 12.07 20.60
CA VAL A 62 -0.44 10.86 20.05
C VAL A 62 0.56 9.72 20.20
N THR A 63 0.14 8.65 20.86
CA THR A 63 0.93 7.43 20.97
C THR A 63 0.74 6.57 19.73
N VAL A 64 1.84 6.05 19.17
CA VAL A 64 1.84 5.22 17.97
C VAL A 64 2.59 3.92 18.24
N ASN A 65 1.93 2.79 18.00
CA ASN A 65 2.50 1.45 18.07
C ASN A 65 2.71 0.89 16.65
N LEU A 66 3.85 0.26 16.45
CA LEU A 66 4.19 -0.47 15.22
C LEU A 66 4.27 -1.96 15.52
N TYR A 67 3.66 -2.74 14.63
CA TYR A 67 3.72 -4.21 14.67
C TYR A 67 4.13 -4.73 13.29
N ASP A 68 4.89 -5.81 13.25
CA ASP A 68 5.10 -6.55 12.01
C ASP A 68 3.90 -7.46 11.71
N GLY A 69 3.92 -8.14 10.57
CA GLY A 69 2.83 -9.01 10.13
C GLY A 69 2.51 -10.17 11.09
N SER A 70 3.42 -10.52 12.01
CA SER A 70 3.16 -11.53 13.04
C SER A 70 2.49 -10.95 14.31
N GLY A 71 2.27 -9.63 14.35
CA GLY A 71 1.81 -8.92 15.52
C GLY A 71 2.91 -8.63 16.55
N ALA A 72 4.17 -8.94 16.24
CA ALA A 72 5.29 -8.59 17.11
C ALA A 72 5.59 -7.10 17.03
N THR A 73 5.84 -6.46 18.18
CA THR A 73 6.22 -5.05 18.27
C THR A 73 7.48 -4.78 17.43
N PHE A 74 7.44 -3.72 16.61
CA PHE A 74 8.55 -3.32 15.77
C PHE A 74 9.20 -2.01 16.25
N GLY A 75 10.55 -1.98 16.20
CA GLY A 75 11.36 -0.84 16.59
C GLY A 75 11.25 -0.49 18.09
N ASP A 76 11.41 0.80 18.40
CA ASP A 76 11.33 1.34 19.76
C ASP A 76 9.88 1.75 20.14
N SER A 77 8.91 1.10 19.52
CA SER A 77 7.48 1.35 19.79
C SER A 77 7.16 1.14 21.29
N PRO A 78 6.35 2.01 21.95
CA PRO A 78 5.55 3.07 21.31
C PRO A 78 6.33 4.36 21.04
N TYR A 79 5.96 5.03 19.94
CA TYR A 79 6.44 6.37 19.61
C TYR A 79 5.43 7.43 20.04
N THR A 80 5.89 8.67 20.13
CA THR A 80 5.03 9.83 20.43
C THR A 80 5.21 10.89 19.36
N ILE A 81 4.11 11.39 18.81
CA ILE A 81 4.07 12.47 17.81
C ILE A 81 3.01 13.51 18.19
N GLN A 82 3.17 14.73 17.69
CA GLN A 82 2.15 15.80 17.78
C GLN A 82 2.29 16.76 16.60
N ASN A 83 1.35 17.70 16.48
CA ASN A 83 1.41 18.70 15.42
C ASN A 83 2.74 19.48 15.47
N GLY A 84 3.42 19.55 14.32
CA GLY A 84 4.74 20.19 14.19
C GLY A 84 5.91 19.29 14.59
N GLU A 85 5.67 18.10 15.15
CA GLU A 85 6.71 17.14 15.57
C GLU A 85 6.50 15.78 14.89
N PRO A 86 6.66 15.69 13.55
CA PRO A 86 6.63 14.43 12.82
C PRO A 86 7.88 13.60 13.14
N ILE A 87 7.78 12.29 12.96
CA ILE A 87 8.92 11.38 13.10
C ILE A 87 9.19 10.61 11.81
N ALA A 88 10.45 10.22 11.63
CA ALA A 88 10.89 9.29 10.61
C ALA A 88 11.50 8.07 11.31
N ILE A 89 10.94 6.90 11.06
CA ILE A 89 11.38 5.65 11.64
C ILE A 89 12.08 4.84 10.56
N GLU A 90 13.32 4.46 10.79
CA GLU A 90 14.06 3.58 9.90
C GLU A 90 13.49 2.16 9.99
N ILE A 91 13.02 1.63 8.86
CA ILE A 91 12.46 0.27 8.76
C ILE A 91 13.51 -0.70 8.22
N GLY A 92 14.49 -0.18 7.50
CA GLY A 92 15.61 -0.96 6.99
C GLY A 92 16.58 -0.07 6.23
N ASN A 93 17.83 -0.48 6.22
CA ASN A 93 18.91 0.24 5.58
C ASN A 93 19.85 -0.75 4.89
N GLY A 94 20.39 -0.34 3.72
CA GLY A 94 21.43 -1.06 3.02
C GLY A 94 20.91 -2.20 2.16
N GLN A 95 21.86 -3.04 1.77
CA GLN A 95 21.73 -4.03 0.71
C GLN A 95 20.98 -5.31 1.13
N THR A 96 20.32 -5.33 2.26
CA THR A 96 19.59 -6.50 2.70
C THR A 96 18.12 -6.29 2.57
N ASN A 97 17.41 -7.27 2.02
CA ASN A 97 15.94 -7.35 2.05
C ASN A 97 15.44 -7.64 3.49
N GLY A 98 16.14 -7.18 4.51
CA GLY A 98 15.79 -7.36 5.92
C GLY A 98 14.68 -6.45 6.40
N SER A 99 14.32 -5.43 5.62
CA SER A 99 13.22 -4.53 5.94
C SER A 99 11.90 -5.27 6.02
N LYS A 100 11.06 -4.91 6.98
CA LYS A 100 9.69 -5.41 7.06
C LYS A 100 8.84 -5.03 5.84
N LEU A 101 9.23 -3.99 5.11
CA LEU A 101 8.53 -3.49 3.92
C LEU A 101 9.06 -4.06 2.59
N MET A 102 10.04 -4.95 2.65
CA MET A 102 10.59 -5.60 1.45
C MET A 102 10.72 -7.10 1.66
N VAL A 103 10.51 -7.88 0.59
CA VAL A 103 10.76 -9.32 0.54
C VAL A 103 11.89 -9.64 -0.42
N ALA A 104 12.67 -10.67 -0.12
CA ALA A 104 13.69 -11.19 -1.02
C ALA A 104 13.05 -11.96 -2.20
N GLN A 105 13.80 -12.16 -3.29
CA GLN A 105 13.32 -12.95 -4.45
C GLN A 105 12.86 -14.36 -4.06
N GLY A 106 13.56 -15.03 -3.14
CA GLY A 106 13.18 -16.36 -2.65
C GLY A 106 11.98 -16.36 -1.71
N GLU A 107 11.44 -15.18 -1.35
CA GLU A 107 10.23 -15.02 -0.54
C GLU A 107 9.00 -14.64 -1.39
N LEU A 108 9.18 -14.43 -2.70
CA LEU A 108 8.08 -14.16 -3.63
C LEU A 108 7.16 -15.37 -3.76
N ASN A 109 5.88 -15.11 -4.03
CA ASN A 109 4.80 -16.12 -4.21
C ASN A 109 4.49 -16.94 -2.96
N GLU A 110 5.10 -16.64 -1.81
CA GLU A 110 4.89 -17.33 -0.55
C GLU A 110 4.17 -16.47 0.48
N THR A 111 3.38 -17.10 1.35
CA THR A 111 2.78 -16.42 2.50
C THR A 111 3.86 -16.10 3.52
N ARG A 112 3.96 -14.83 3.90
CA ARG A 112 4.92 -14.34 4.90
C ARG A 112 4.14 -13.80 6.10
N THR A 113 4.57 -14.22 7.30
CA THR A 113 3.96 -13.85 8.58
C THR A 113 4.68 -12.72 9.31
N ASN A 114 5.88 -12.37 8.86
CA ASN A 114 6.77 -11.40 9.54
C ASN A 114 7.18 -10.23 8.65
N ARG A 115 6.43 -10.00 7.57
CA ARG A 115 6.61 -8.89 6.63
C ARG A 115 5.38 -8.00 6.65
N GLY A 116 5.53 -6.76 6.14
CA GLY A 116 4.51 -5.73 6.28
C GLY A 116 4.52 -5.10 7.66
N LEU A 117 3.81 -4.00 7.80
CA LEU A 117 3.64 -3.27 9.06
C LEU A 117 2.17 -2.95 9.30
N LYS A 118 1.74 -3.10 10.56
CA LYS A 118 0.52 -2.51 11.11
C LYS A 118 0.92 -1.36 12.01
N VAL A 119 0.30 -0.21 11.83
CA VAL A 119 0.51 1.00 12.64
C VAL A 119 -0.79 1.32 13.35
N GLU A 120 -0.76 1.40 14.67
CA GLU A 120 -1.91 1.77 15.50
C GLU A 120 -1.61 3.03 16.29
N ALA A 121 -2.51 4.00 16.25
CA ALA A 121 -2.35 5.27 16.93
C ALA A 121 -3.53 5.60 17.84
N SER A 122 -3.27 6.36 18.91
CA SER A 122 -4.31 6.81 19.85
C SER A 122 -5.22 7.92 19.29
N ALA A 123 -4.84 8.54 18.17
CA ALA A 123 -5.61 9.53 17.43
C ALA A 123 -5.21 9.50 15.94
N PRO A 124 -5.97 10.13 15.01
CA PRO A 124 -5.67 10.05 13.58
C PRO A 124 -4.29 10.58 13.19
N ILE A 125 -3.59 9.82 12.37
CA ILE A 125 -2.25 10.14 11.87
C ILE A 125 -2.17 10.01 10.34
N PHE A 126 -1.17 10.65 9.73
CA PHE A 126 -0.69 10.34 8.39
C PHE A 126 0.44 9.31 8.50
N CYS A 127 0.40 8.30 7.65
CA CYS A 127 1.42 7.27 7.55
C CYS A 127 1.92 7.17 6.10
N ASN A 128 3.24 7.36 5.92
CA ASN A 128 3.86 7.39 4.60
C ASN A 128 5.13 6.53 4.61
N ALA A 129 5.15 5.47 3.81
CA ALA A 129 6.35 4.66 3.60
C ALA A 129 7.19 5.26 2.48
N ARG A 130 8.49 5.40 2.70
CA ARG A 130 9.45 5.92 1.72
C ARG A 130 10.58 4.95 1.50
N TYR A 131 10.93 4.81 0.24
CA TYR A 131 12.03 3.97 -0.24
C TYR A 131 12.98 4.85 -1.05
N ARG A 132 14.27 4.65 -0.88
CA ARG A 132 15.29 5.35 -1.65
C ARG A 132 16.34 4.38 -2.16
N SER A 133 16.70 4.52 -3.41
CA SER A 133 17.90 3.95 -4.01
C SER A 133 18.87 5.06 -4.38
N SER A 134 20.04 4.69 -4.96
CA SER A 134 21.02 5.69 -5.43
C SER A 134 20.47 6.65 -6.49
N TRP A 135 19.45 6.24 -7.23
CA TRP A 135 18.95 6.97 -8.41
C TRP A 135 17.46 7.30 -8.34
N GLN A 136 16.72 6.69 -7.43
CA GLN A 136 15.26 6.79 -7.38
C GLN A 136 14.80 6.89 -5.92
N ALA A 137 13.67 7.55 -5.74
CA ALA A 137 12.95 7.55 -4.47
C ALA A 137 11.46 7.39 -4.74
N GLU A 138 10.79 6.65 -3.89
CA GLU A 138 9.36 6.40 -3.95
C GLU A 138 8.70 6.67 -2.60
N ALA A 139 7.44 7.06 -2.61
CA ALA A 139 6.64 7.25 -1.43
C ALA A 139 5.26 6.65 -1.62
N LEU A 140 4.85 5.82 -0.67
CA LEU A 140 3.53 5.22 -0.59
C LEU A 140 2.79 5.79 0.61
N THR A 141 1.68 6.48 0.36
CA THR A 141 0.84 7.02 1.43
C THR A 141 -0.26 6.03 1.77
N SER A 142 -0.24 5.50 2.98
CA SER A 142 -1.33 4.67 3.49
C SER A 142 -2.62 5.48 3.59
N LYS A 143 -3.74 4.87 3.23
CA LYS A 143 -5.09 5.45 3.31
C LYS A 143 -5.86 4.96 4.54
N GLY A 144 -5.17 4.31 5.49
CA GLY A 144 -5.79 3.73 6.67
C GLY A 144 -6.88 2.72 6.31
N SER A 145 -7.98 2.73 7.05
CA SER A 145 -9.14 1.86 6.81
C SER A 145 -9.77 2.07 5.42
N LYS A 146 -9.57 3.21 4.77
CA LYS A 146 -10.05 3.49 3.41
C LYS A 146 -9.30 2.71 2.33
N ALA A 147 -8.13 2.15 2.65
CA ALA A 147 -7.39 1.26 1.74
C ALA A 147 -7.88 -0.18 1.79
N GLN A 148 -8.67 -0.53 2.79
CA GLN A 148 -9.19 -1.89 2.95
C GLN A 148 -10.33 -2.15 1.96
N GLY A 149 -10.33 -3.33 1.36
CA GLY A 149 -11.37 -3.72 0.42
C GLY A 149 -11.26 -5.19 0.03
N GLN A 150 -12.23 -5.64 -0.78
CA GLN A 150 -12.35 -7.02 -1.24
C GLN A 150 -12.24 -7.16 -2.76
N THR A 151 -12.18 -6.04 -3.48
CA THR A 151 -12.08 -6.05 -4.95
C THR A 151 -11.21 -4.89 -5.41
N PHE A 152 -10.16 -5.20 -6.14
CA PHE A 152 -9.21 -4.21 -6.66
C PHE A 152 -8.85 -4.51 -8.11
N ARG A 153 -8.48 -3.45 -8.84
CA ARG A 153 -7.76 -3.54 -10.11
C ARG A 153 -6.33 -3.05 -9.91
N LEU A 154 -5.36 -3.87 -10.29
CA LEU A 154 -3.96 -3.51 -10.16
C LEU A 154 -3.62 -2.39 -11.15
N GLY A 155 -3.23 -1.24 -10.60
CA GLY A 155 -2.77 -0.08 -11.36
C GLY A 155 -1.25 -0.05 -11.47
N GLY A 156 -0.70 0.75 -12.38
CA GLY A 156 0.74 0.92 -12.54
C GLY A 156 1.09 1.57 -13.86
N MET A 157 2.37 1.62 -14.18
CA MET A 157 2.86 2.08 -15.47
C MET A 157 3.30 0.90 -16.33
N PRO A 158 2.94 0.85 -17.62
CA PRO A 158 3.48 -0.17 -18.52
C PRO A 158 5.00 0.02 -18.68
N ILE A 159 5.72 -1.10 -18.64
CA ILE A 159 7.16 -1.10 -18.92
C ILE A 159 7.33 -1.09 -20.43
N THR A 160 8.14 -0.17 -20.96
CA THR A 160 8.22 0.08 -22.41
C THR A 160 9.22 -0.78 -23.15
N TYR A 161 10.06 -1.54 -22.47
CA TYR A 161 11.03 -2.46 -23.08
C TYR A 161 11.50 -3.55 -22.12
N GLN A 162 11.90 -4.68 -22.67
CA GLN A 162 12.35 -5.84 -21.92
C GLN A 162 13.72 -5.65 -21.27
N GLY A 163 13.96 -6.43 -20.20
CA GLY A 163 15.26 -6.59 -19.55
C GLY A 163 15.59 -5.55 -18.48
N GLY A 164 16.79 -5.63 -17.97
CA GLY A 164 17.27 -4.83 -16.86
C GLY A 164 16.67 -5.26 -15.51
N ILE A 165 16.58 -4.30 -14.60
CA ILE A 165 16.04 -4.53 -13.24
C ILE A 165 14.54 -4.24 -13.14
N ARG A 166 13.89 -3.93 -14.25
CA ARG A 166 12.50 -3.48 -14.26
C ARG A 166 11.54 -4.59 -13.90
N SER A 167 10.55 -4.24 -13.11
CA SER A 167 9.49 -5.17 -12.72
C SER A 167 8.21 -4.41 -12.38
N PHE A 168 7.08 -5.08 -12.55
CA PHE A 168 5.85 -4.73 -11.91
C PHE A 168 5.75 -5.54 -10.62
N VAL A 169 5.46 -4.89 -9.50
CA VAL A 169 5.37 -5.55 -8.19
C VAL A 169 4.09 -5.15 -7.47
N PHE A 170 3.50 -6.10 -6.76
CA PHE A 170 2.42 -5.82 -5.83
C PHE A 170 2.50 -6.72 -4.60
N GLY A 171 2.14 -6.14 -3.47
CA GLY A 171 2.04 -6.83 -2.18
C GLY A 171 0.62 -6.74 -1.66
N ILE A 172 0.09 -7.86 -1.20
CA ILE A 172 -1.25 -8.00 -0.59
C ILE A 172 -1.07 -8.40 0.86
N MET A 173 -1.80 -7.75 1.76
CA MET A 173 -1.77 -8.04 3.20
C MET A 173 -3.21 -8.11 3.73
N ALA A 174 -3.55 -9.20 4.44
CA ALA A 174 -4.86 -9.35 5.04
C ALA A 174 -4.98 -8.54 6.33
N THR A 175 -6.17 -7.98 6.58
CA THR A 175 -6.48 -7.21 7.78
C THR A 175 -7.39 -7.96 8.75
N GLU A 176 -7.72 -9.22 8.41
CA GLU A 176 -8.53 -10.15 9.20
C GLU A 176 -8.11 -11.59 8.90
N ASP A 177 -8.60 -12.54 9.69
CA ASP A 177 -8.23 -13.96 9.56
C ASP A 177 -8.99 -14.68 8.45
N ASN A 178 -8.37 -15.76 7.91
CA ASN A 178 -8.95 -16.70 6.97
C ASN A 178 -9.48 -16.04 5.67
N VAL A 179 -8.78 -15.03 5.17
CA VAL A 179 -9.12 -14.33 3.93
C VAL A 179 -8.65 -15.14 2.74
N GLN A 180 -9.58 -15.64 1.93
CA GLN A 180 -9.30 -16.27 0.65
C GLN A 180 -9.09 -15.18 -0.40
N VAL A 181 -7.97 -15.21 -1.12
CA VAL A 181 -7.61 -14.24 -2.16
C VAL A 181 -7.48 -14.96 -3.48
N GLN A 182 -8.04 -14.36 -4.53
CA GLN A 182 -7.87 -14.78 -5.92
C GLN A 182 -7.37 -13.59 -6.75
N ILE A 183 -6.39 -13.86 -7.64
CA ILE A 183 -5.89 -12.89 -8.62
C ILE A 183 -6.09 -13.49 -9.99
N SER A 184 -6.73 -12.77 -10.89
CA SER A 184 -7.11 -13.21 -12.23
C SER A 184 -7.11 -12.05 -13.22
N GLU A 185 -7.48 -12.33 -14.48
CA GLU A 185 -7.60 -11.33 -15.54
C GLU A 185 -6.29 -10.58 -15.82
N TYR A 186 -5.14 -11.22 -15.65
CA TYR A 186 -3.87 -10.79 -16.22
C TYR A 186 -3.64 -11.51 -17.55
N ASP A 187 -2.78 -10.96 -18.41
CA ASP A 187 -2.56 -11.49 -19.74
C ASP A 187 -1.93 -12.89 -19.72
N ASP A 188 -2.31 -13.71 -20.70
CA ASP A 188 -1.69 -15.01 -20.91
C ASP A 188 -0.17 -14.87 -21.09
N GLY A 189 0.59 -15.78 -20.51
CA GLY A 189 2.05 -15.79 -20.58
C GLY A 189 2.77 -14.86 -19.60
N VAL A 190 2.03 -14.17 -18.71
CA VAL A 190 2.64 -13.50 -17.55
C VAL A 190 3.32 -14.54 -16.66
N VAL A 191 4.55 -14.25 -16.25
CA VAL A 191 5.33 -15.09 -15.34
C VAL A 191 5.70 -14.27 -14.12
N PHE A 192 5.22 -14.70 -12.95
CA PHE A 192 5.63 -14.11 -11.68
C PHE A 192 6.93 -14.74 -11.21
N ALA A 193 7.92 -13.91 -10.94
CA ALA A 193 9.23 -14.32 -10.44
C ALA A 193 9.10 -14.97 -9.06
N GLY A 194 10.03 -15.85 -8.75
CA GLY A 194 10.09 -16.56 -7.46
C GLY A 194 10.92 -17.83 -7.59
N ALA A 195 10.89 -18.68 -6.59
CA ALA A 195 11.57 -19.99 -6.58
C ALA A 195 10.62 -21.06 -6.02
N PRO A 196 9.77 -21.67 -6.86
CA PRO A 196 9.69 -21.56 -8.32
C PRO A 196 8.98 -20.28 -8.81
N ALA A 197 9.19 -19.93 -10.08
CA ALA A 197 8.38 -18.96 -10.78
C ALA A 197 6.97 -19.53 -11.04
N VAL A 198 5.96 -18.65 -11.13
CA VAL A 198 4.55 -19.04 -11.31
C VAL A 198 3.99 -18.42 -12.60
N ASN A 199 3.31 -19.23 -13.41
CA ASN A 199 2.65 -18.82 -14.65
C ASN A 199 1.26 -19.45 -14.80
N ASP A 200 0.55 -19.62 -13.70
CA ASP A 200 -0.81 -20.16 -13.69
C ASP A 200 -1.81 -19.14 -14.28
N ASP A 201 -2.96 -19.62 -14.76
CA ASP A 201 -4.02 -18.75 -15.32
C ASP A 201 -4.70 -17.89 -14.25
N PHE A 202 -4.60 -18.28 -12.99
CA PHE A 202 -5.02 -17.52 -11.83
C PHE A 202 -4.22 -17.92 -10.60
N LEU A 203 -4.14 -17.03 -9.63
CA LEU A 203 -3.49 -17.30 -8.35
C LEU A 203 -4.56 -17.35 -7.25
N ALA A 204 -4.47 -18.33 -6.36
CA ALA A 204 -5.38 -18.46 -5.21
C ALA A 204 -4.62 -18.87 -3.95
N PHE A 205 -4.93 -18.22 -2.83
CA PHE A 205 -4.30 -18.48 -1.54
C PHE A 205 -5.16 -17.96 -0.38
N THR A 206 -4.80 -18.33 0.84
CA THR A 206 -5.44 -17.85 2.06
C THR A 206 -4.44 -17.10 2.91
N LEU A 207 -4.87 -16.02 3.54
CA LEU A 207 -4.09 -15.20 4.49
C LEU A 207 -4.87 -15.03 5.80
N ASN A 208 -4.16 -15.00 6.91
CA ASN A 208 -4.67 -14.54 8.21
C ASN A 208 -4.29 -13.06 8.43
N GLU A 209 -4.83 -12.44 9.48
CA GLU A 209 -4.50 -11.05 9.83
C GLU A 209 -2.97 -10.86 9.91
N GLY A 210 -2.47 -9.84 9.22
CA GLY A 210 -1.05 -9.51 9.16
C GLY A 210 -0.23 -10.33 8.17
N GLU A 211 -0.72 -11.48 7.69
CA GLU A 211 -0.02 -12.24 6.67
C GLU A 211 -0.09 -11.54 5.31
N CYS A 212 0.98 -11.70 4.54
CA CYS A 212 1.09 -11.07 3.23
C CYS A 212 1.68 -12.00 2.17
N ARG A 213 1.42 -11.68 0.89
CA ARG A 213 2.12 -12.22 -0.28
C ARG A 213 2.55 -11.11 -1.21
N VAL A 214 3.72 -11.30 -1.82
CA VAL A 214 4.26 -10.38 -2.81
C VAL A 214 4.51 -11.13 -4.11
N TYR A 215 4.08 -10.51 -5.20
CA TYR A 215 4.29 -10.99 -6.56
C TYR A 215 5.06 -9.95 -7.36
N SER A 216 5.93 -10.41 -8.23
CA SER A 216 6.70 -9.52 -9.11
C SER A 216 6.80 -10.13 -10.51
N ALA A 217 6.39 -9.38 -11.53
CA ALA A 217 6.54 -9.74 -12.93
C ALA A 217 7.76 -8.99 -13.47
N TYR A 218 8.85 -9.71 -13.72
CA TYR A 218 10.07 -9.14 -14.27
C TYR A 218 9.91 -8.87 -15.76
N ALA A 219 10.40 -7.76 -16.25
CA ALA A 219 10.34 -7.36 -17.66
C ALA A 219 11.23 -8.23 -18.59
N ASP A 220 11.23 -9.54 -18.36
CA ASP A 220 12.02 -10.51 -19.13
C ASP A 220 11.24 -11.09 -20.33
N SER A 221 9.94 -10.87 -20.39
CA SER A 221 9.06 -11.29 -21.49
C SER A 221 8.16 -10.14 -21.91
N GLU A 222 7.63 -10.20 -23.13
CA GLU A 222 6.67 -9.23 -23.66
C GLU A 222 5.40 -9.18 -22.81
N ALA A 223 4.88 -10.33 -22.39
CA ALA A 223 3.69 -10.43 -21.53
C ALA A 223 3.87 -9.69 -20.18
N ASN A 224 5.08 -9.68 -19.64
CA ASN A 224 5.36 -9.02 -18.36
C ASN A 224 5.49 -7.49 -18.45
N LEU A 225 5.53 -6.90 -19.66
CA LEU A 225 5.68 -5.44 -19.78
C LEU A 225 4.44 -4.68 -19.32
N ALA A 226 3.27 -5.22 -19.62
CA ALA A 226 1.99 -4.60 -19.26
C ALA A 226 0.92 -5.60 -18.78
N GLY A 227 1.14 -6.90 -18.94
CA GLY A 227 0.12 -7.94 -18.78
C GLY A 227 -0.45 -8.09 -17.37
N VAL A 228 0.19 -7.50 -16.36
CA VAL A 228 -0.36 -7.48 -14.97
C VAL A 228 -1.27 -6.26 -14.74
N LEU A 229 -1.20 -5.24 -15.63
CA LEU A 229 -2.02 -4.04 -15.46
C LEU A 229 -3.51 -4.36 -15.67
N GLY A 230 -4.32 -3.93 -14.72
CA GLY A 230 -5.75 -4.20 -14.74
C GLY A 230 -6.16 -5.55 -14.16
N ALA A 231 -5.22 -6.42 -13.78
CA ALA A 231 -5.51 -7.69 -13.13
C ALA A 231 -6.48 -7.48 -11.96
N LEU A 232 -7.43 -8.41 -11.82
CA LEU A 232 -8.47 -8.38 -10.80
C LEU A 232 -7.99 -9.13 -9.56
N VAL A 233 -8.00 -8.46 -8.42
CA VAL A 233 -7.85 -9.08 -7.09
C VAL A 233 -9.20 -9.11 -6.41
N GLN A 234 -9.64 -10.30 -6.01
CA GLN A 234 -10.85 -10.53 -5.22
C GLN A 234 -10.51 -11.27 -3.94
N SER A 235 -11.19 -10.94 -2.85
CA SER A 235 -10.98 -11.59 -1.56
C SER A 235 -12.29 -11.78 -0.80
N SER A 236 -12.33 -12.78 0.08
CA SER A 236 -13.50 -13.07 0.93
C SER A 236 -13.61 -12.12 2.13
N GLY A 237 -12.52 -11.50 2.52
CA GLY A 237 -12.39 -10.52 3.60
C GLY A 237 -11.53 -9.33 3.17
N ASN A 238 -11.30 -8.38 4.06
CA ASN A 238 -10.58 -7.17 3.73
C ASN A 238 -9.06 -7.40 3.59
N VAL A 239 -8.51 -6.87 2.51
CA VAL A 239 -7.07 -6.78 2.26
C VAL A 239 -6.66 -5.35 1.95
N VAL A 240 -5.37 -5.06 2.10
CA VAL A 240 -4.71 -3.85 1.60
C VAL A 240 -3.68 -4.24 0.56
N ILE A 241 -3.54 -3.42 -0.49
CA ILE A 241 -2.63 -3.69 -1.61
C ILE A 241 -1.72 -2.49 -1.84
N ASN A 242 -0.42 -2.74 -1.92
CA ASN A 242 0.55 -1.81 -2.48
C ASN A 242 0.99 -2.29 -3.86
N VAL A 243 1.19 -1.37 -4.79
CA VAL A 243 1.71 -1.65 -6.14
C VAL A 243 2.85 -0.70 -6.48
N GLY A 244 3.78 -1.14 -7.31
CA GLY A 244 4.90 -0.34 -7.78
C GLY A 244 5.54 -0.90 -9.04
N ASN A 245 6.38 -0.07 -9.65
CA ASN A 245 7.28 -0.44 -10.74
C ASN A 245 8.71 -0.11 -10.32
N TRP A 246 9.63 -1.06 -10.51
CA TRP A 246 11.08 -0.87 -10.24
C TRP A 246 11.88 -0.98 -11.51
#